data_d70fc83997f9f25154736fb63a595298
#
_entry.id   d70fc83997f9f25154736fb63a595298
#
_cell.length_a   1.000
_cell.length_b   1.000
_cell.length_c   1.000
_cell.angle_alpha   90.00
_cell.angle_beta   90.00
_cell.angle_gamma   90.00
#
_symmetry.space_group_name_H-M   'P 1'
#
loop_
_entity.id
_entity.type
_entity.pdbx_description
1 polymer ?
#
loop_
_entity_poly.entity_id
_entity_poly.type
_entity_poly.pdbx_seq_one_letter_code
_entity_poly.pdbx_strand_id
1 'polypeptide(L)'
;MPVYDLLQGFDSYDRAPHMPPAEYMRTMVWQAIAHGTDSVGWFVYNAYWWTMPGTEAWAEAGRMGREVLEPLTPTLYQMLNTPQPIGLLYSYSQEAVDGLKALAPKEKTDPWNSVIRWWSLHALHEAYETMKYAHLPFNVVSEHRLFKGEKLPWKAIVIPYVEHLHAKSRLVLEEYIAGGGIVYVGANSTLDLKGVKKLPMSFDNFFTTWWPKDKPGEWNQRRTRIYTVGASLEKAKEMRKIFSSILKEAMVEIDDPEIVYNVRQAGDAKYIFFVNDHQINPISPELRKKRQQYNHFALMPMEFPEVETKARVRGKGYLYPLLPLSGAAPLELNPEKGVSLNLTLDGGAGIVFVLLPERIAKVEFISPPKRNKDGVEIEAQVLGNAGVIKAALPLRIEISCAAVKQTVYAATKDGIVSWTAPFLKEFPDAPLRVTITDLASGKSVRSRTL
;
A
#
# COMPACT_ATOMS: atom_id res chain seq x y z
N MET A 1 -0.95 16.67 1.22
CA MET A 1 0.44 16.73 0.70
C MET A 1 0.69 15.40 0.02
N PRO A 2 1.10 15.38 -1.25
CA PRO A 2 1.37 14.13 -1.95
C PRO A 2 2.49 13.34 -1.27
N VAL A 3 2.35 12.03 -1.26
CA VAL A 3 3.34 11.10 -0.72
C VAL A 3 4.09 10.48 -1.88
N TYR A 4 5.39 10.71 -1.92
CA TYR A 4 6.29 10.13 -2.91
C TYR A 4 7.08 8.99 -2.25
N ASP A 5 7.10 7.83 -2.88
CA ASP A 5 7.87 6.69 -2.44
C ASP A 5 8.98 6.37 -3.44
N LEU A 6 10.19 6.17 -2.92
CA LEU A 6 11.35 5.84 -3.71
C LEU A 6 11.66 4.35 -3.52
N LEU A 7 11.15 3.54 -4.44
CA LEU A 7 11.30 2.10 -4.37
C LEU A 7 12.71 1.65 -4.76
N GLN A 8 13.26 0.71 -4.01
CA GLN A 8 14.57 0.17 -4.28
C GLN A 8 14.52 -0.83 -5.42
N GLY A 9 15.10 -0.50 -6.56
CA GLY A 9 15.17 -1.37 -7.74
C GLY A 9 16.29 -2.43 -7.66
N PHE A 10 16.90 -2.65 -6.49
CA PHE A 10 17.93 -3.65 -6.25
C PHE A 10 17.84 -4.15 -4.81
N ASP A 11 18.46 -5.30 -4.53
CA ASP A 11 18.71 -5.74 -3.17
C ASP A 11 20.20 -6.01 -2.95
N SER A 12 20.66 -5.82 -1.74
CA SER A 12 22.04 -6.09 -1.32
C SER A 12 22.10 -7.30 -0.39
N TYR A 13 21.80 -8.47 -0.93
CA TYR A 13 21.93 -9.72 -0.21
C TYR A 13 23.39 -10.16 -0.17
N ASP A 14 23.88 -10.57 0.99
CA ASP A 14 25.25 -11.06 1.20
C ASP A 14 26.36 -10.12 0.72
N ARG A 15 26.16 -8.79 0.81
CA ARG A 15 27.08 -7.76 0.32
C ARG A 15 27.30 -7.78 -1.20
N ALA A 16 26.58 -8.62 -1.92
CA ALA A 16 26.55 -8.61 -3.37
C ALA A 16 25.20 -8.06 -3.83
N PRO A 17 25.21 -7.27 -4.89
CA PRO A 17 23.95 -6.80 -5.47
C PRO A 17 23.21 -7.95 -6.14
N HIS A 18 21.95 -8.04 -5.86
CA HIS A 18 21.05 -9.00 -6.47
C HIS A 18 20.01 -8.28 -7.32
N MET A 19 19.72 -8.86 -8.47
CA MET A 19 18.61 -8.40 -9.27
C MET A 19 17.32 -8.90 -8.63
N PRO A 20 16.37 -8.00 -8.30
CA PRO A 20 15.07 -8.44 -7.81
C PRO A 20 14.32 -9.19 -8.92
N PRO A 21 13.54 -10.22 -8.60
CA PRO A 21 12.63 -10.83 -9.55
C PRO A 21 11.51 -9.85 -9.92
N ALA A 22 10.84 -10.10 -11.04
CA ALA A 22 9.73 -9.27 -11.52
C ALA A 22 8.62 -9.14 -10.46
N GLU A 23 8.33 -10.22 -9.76
CA GLU A 23 7.31 -10.28 -8.72
C GLU A 23 7.63 -9.36 -7.53
N TYR A 24 8.90 -9.24 -7.17
CA TYR A 24 9.33 -8.32 -6.11
C TYR A 24 9.09 -6.85 -6.50
N MET A 25 9.41 -6.49 -7.76
CA MET A 25 9.13 -5.16 -8.29
C MET A 25 7.64 -4.86 -8.26
N ARG A 26 6.82 -5.84 -8.63
CA ARG A 26 5.37 -5.77 -8.61
C ARG A 26 4.83 -5.57 -7.21
N THR A 27 5.28 -6.40 -6.25
CA THR A 27 4.88 -6.30 -4.83
C THR A 27 5.16 -4.91 -4.27
N MET A 28 6.35 -4.35 -4.54
CA MET A 28 6.69 -3.01 -4.05
C MET A 28 5.72 -1.94 -4.54
N VAL A 29 5.37 -1.94 -5.84
CA VAL A 29 4.41 -0.97 -6.39
C VAL A 29 3.04 -1.12 -5.74
N TRP A 30 2.51 -2.35 -5.70
CA TRP A 30 1.19 -2.59 -5.14
C TRP A 30 1.11 -2.26 -3.64
N GLN A 31 2.14 -2.61 -2.87
CA GLN A 31 2.23 -2.25 -1.46
C GLN A 31 2.28 -0.73 -1.28
N ALA A 32 3.11 -0.04 -2.05
CA ALA A 32 3.24 1.42 -1.96
C ALA A 32 1.89 2.12 -2.22
N ILE A 33 1.24 1.85 -3.37
CA ILE A 33 -0.03 2.51 -3.71
C ILE A 33 -1.19 2.10 -2.80
N ALA A 34 -1.23 0.85 -2.35
CA ALA A 34 -2.23 0.40 -1.39
C ALA A 34 -2.12 1.16 -0.06
N HIS A 35 -0.90 1.46 0.40
CA HIS A 35 -0.65 2.03 1.72
C HIS A 35 -0.52 3.56 1.76
N GLY A 36 -0.79 4.27 0.67
CA GLY A 36 -0.96 5.71 0.69
C GLY A 36 0.03 6.49 -0.13
N THR A 37 0.89 5.83 -0.90
CA THR A 37 1.77 6.47 -1.87
C THR A 37 0.97 6.99 -3.05
N ASP A 38 1.25 8.21 -3.47
CA ASP A 38 0.59 8.88 -4.58
C ASP A 38 1.44 8.84 -5.85
N SER A 39 2.75 8.69 -5.70
CA SER A 39 3.69 8.53 -6.82
C SER A 39 4.88 7.67 -6.44
N VAL A 40 5.40 6.93 -7.40
CA VAL A 40 6.50 5.97 -7.24
C VAL A 40 7.66 6.38 -8.12
N GLY A 41 8.86 6.39 -7.53
CA GLY A 41 10.11 6.49 -8.26
C GLY A 41 11.01 5.28 -7.97
N TRP A 42 11.90 4.97 -8.89
CA TRP A 42 12.84 3.87 -8.73
C TRP A 42 14.23 4.37 -8.35
N PHE A 43 14.72 3.94 -7.21
CA PHE A 43 16.10 4.15 -6.76
C PHE A 43 16.89 2.85 -6.97
N VAL A 44 17.93 2.79 -7.70
CA VAL A 44 18.68 3.75 -8.50
C VAL A 44 18.62 3.30 -9.96
N TYR A 45 18.35 4.19 -10.90
CA TYR A 45 18.73 3.95 -12.28
C TYR A 45 20.26 4.07 -12.37
N ASN A 46 20.94 3.00 -12.07
CA ASN A 46 22.39 2.95 -12.23
C ASN A 46 22.71 2.01 -13.37
N ALA A 47 23.17 2.59 -14.49
CA ALA A 47 23.59 1.85 -15.67
C ALA A 47 24.72 0.84 -15.39
N TYR A 48 25.32 0.87 -14.20
CA TYR A 48 26.49 0.07 -13.92
C TYR A 48 26.23 -1.35 -13.40
N TRP A 49 25.15 -1.60 -12.63
CA TRP A 49 25.12 -2.88 -11.89
C TRP A 49 23.76 -3.59 -11.75
N TRP A 50 22.58 -2.90 -11.65
CA TRP A 50 21.44 -3.52 -10.98
C TRP A 50 20.10 -3.44 -11.70
N THR A 51 19.82 -2.38 -12.42
CA THR A 51 18.59 -2.18 -13.19
C THR A 51 18.92 -1.93 -14.65
N MET A 52 19.55 -2.96 -15.26
CA MET A 52 19.93 -2.84 -16.68
C MET A 52 18.70 -2.95 -17.58
N PRO A 53 18.56 -2.09 -18.61
CA PRO A 53 17.63 -2.33 -19.69
C PRO A 53 17.76 -3.76 -20.22
N GLY A 54 16.63 -4.43 -20.42
CA GLY A 54 16.59 -5.82 -20.90
C GLY A 54 16.49 -6.87 -19.79
N THR A 55 16.42 -6.48 -18.52
CA THR A 55 16.13 -7.41 -17.42
C THR A 55 14.64 -7.57 -17.16
N GLU A 56 14.24 -8.69 -16.56
CA GLU A 56 12.84 -8.93 -16.16
C GLU A 56 12.33 -7.87 -15.18
N ALA A 57 13.17 -7.47 -14.21
CA ALA A 57 12.84 -6.41 -13.25
C ALA A 57 12.55 -5.07 -13.95
N TRP A 58 13.36 -4.70 -14.94
CA TRP A 58 13.15 -3.48 -15.72
C TRP A 58 11.89 -3.54 -16.55
N ALA A 59 11.66 -4.67 -17.23
CA ALA A 59 10.46 -4.89 -18.02
C ALA A 59 9.21 -4.79 -17.14
N GLU A 60 9.26 -5.35 -15.94
CA GLU A 60 8.16 -5.31 -14.97
C GLU A 60 7.93 -3.90 -14.41
N ALA A 61 8.98 -3.16 -14.08
CA ALA A 61 8.85 -1.76 -13.67
C ALA A 61 8.14 -0.92 -14.75
N GLY A 62 8.52 -1.11 -16.01
CA GLY A 62 7.86 -0.47 -17.15
C GLY A 62 6.41 -0.94 -17.34
N ARG A 63 6.12 -2.22 -17.10
CA ARG A 63 4.76 -2.76 -17.15
C ARG A 63 3.90 -2.16 -16.04
N MET A 64 4.40 -2.13 -14.79
CA MET A 64 3.70 -1.51 -13.68
C MET A 64 3.41 -0.03 -13.93
N GLY A 65 4.36 0.69 -14.55
CA GLY A 65 4.15 2.07 -14.98
C GLY A 65 2.92 2.20 -15.87
N ARG A 66 2.89 1.47 -16.98
CA ARG A 66 1.82 1.60 -18.00
C ARG A 66 0.48 1.01 -17.58
N GLU A 67 0.48 -0.14 -16.90
CA GLU A 67 -0.76 -0.90 -16.64
C GLU A 67 -1.41 -0.56 -15.31
N VAL A 68 -0.64 -0.04 -14.35
CA VAL A 68 -1.12 0.26 -13.00
C VAL A 68 -0.99 1.74 -12.65
N LEU A 69 0.23 2.30 -12.75
CA LEU A 69 0.46 3.67 -12.28
C LEU A 69 -0.17 4.71 -13.21
N GLU A 70 0.03 4.63 -14.52
CA GLU A 70 -0.59 5.60 -15.45
C GLU A 70 -2.11 5.68 -15.31
N PRO A 71 -2.86 4.54 -15.26
CA PRO A 71 -4.30 4.58 -15.08
C PRO A 71 -4.77 5.09 -13.72
N LEU A 72 -4.02 4.82 -12.64
CA LEU A 72 -4.45 5.13 -11.27
C LEU A 72 -3.91 6.44 -10.72
N THR A 73 -2.72 6.89 -11.14
CA THR A 73 -2.05 8.06 -10.55
C THR A 73 -2.94 9.29 -10.42
N PRO A 74 -3.73 9.70 -11.45
CA PRO A 74 -4.62 10.85 -11.30
C PRO A 74 -5.64 10.70 -10.16
N THR A 75 -6.03 9.46 -9.85
CA THR A 75 -6.96 9.16 -8.76
C THR A 75 -6.23 9.01 -7.43
N LEU A 76 -5.01 8.42 -7.41
CA LEU A 76 -4.21 8.25 -6.20
C LEU A 76 -3.95 9.59 -5.50
N TYR A 77 -3.68 10.67 -6.25
CA TYR A 77 -3.50 12.03 -5.70
C TYR A 77 -4.73 12.58 -4.96
N GLN A 78 -5.90 12.01 -5.18
CA GLN A 78 -7.15 12.41 -4.52
C GLN A 78 -7.57 11.42 -3.42
N MET A 79 -6.89 10.27 -3.31
CA MET A 79 -7.20 9.28 -2.29
C MET A 79 -6.59 9.65 -0.95
N LEU A 80 -7.38 9.53 0.10
CA LEU A 80 -6.95 9.63 1.49
C LEU A 80 -7.06 8.27 2.16
N ASN A 81 -6.16 7.98 3.08
CA ASN A 81 -6.33 6.81 3.93
C ASN A 81 -7.57 7.00 4.81
N THR A 82 -8.46 6.01 4.83
CA THR A 82 -9.64 6.03 5.69
C THR A 82 -9.22 6.06 7.16
N PRO A 83 -9.91 6.86 8.00
CA PRO A 83 -9.73 6.75 9.44
C PRO A 83 -10.01 5.33 9.91
N GLN A 84 -9.10 4.76 10.67
CA GLN A 84 -9.20 3.40 11.18
C GLN A 84 -9.40 3.41 12.70
N PRO A 85 -10.03 2.38 13.28
CA PRO A 85 -10.33 2.35 14.71
C PRO A 85 -9.12 2.09 15.61
N ILE A 86 -7.98 1.69 15.06
CA ILE A 86 -6.75 1.43 15.81
C ILE A 86 -5.65 2.40 15.36
N GLY A 87 -4.96 3.00 16.32
CA GLY A 87 -3.72 3.75 16.09
C GLY A 87 -2.50 2.89 16.43
N LEU A 88 -1.59 2.69 15.48
CA LEU A 88 -0.26 2.13 15.75
C LEU A 88 0.70 3.29 15.97
N LEU A 89 1.12 3.50 17.21
CA LEU A 89 1.91 4.67 17.59
C LEU A 89 3.39 4.49 17.29
N TYR A 90 3.94 5.37 16.49
CA TYR A 90 5.36 5.60 16.34
C TYR A 90 5.84 6.62 17.39
N SER A 91 6.69 6.17 18.31
CA SER A 91 7.23 7.00 19.37
C SER A 91 8.55 7.64 18.98
N TYR A 92 8.49 8.91 18.64
CA TYR A 92 9.68 9.73 18.36
C TYR A 92 10.58 9.89 19.59
N SER A 93 9.98 10.01 20.78
CA SER A 93 10.74 10.12 22.04
C SER A 93 11.54 8.85 22.31
N GLN A 94 10.99 7.68 22.07
CA GLN A 94 11.70 6.42 22.23
C GLN A 94 12.85 6.29 21.22
N GLU A 95 12.62 6.64 19.95
CA GLU A 95 13.66 6.63 18.94
C GLU A 95 14.84 7.53 19.30
N ALA A 96 14.56 8.72 19.83
CA ALA A 96 15.61 9.63 20.30
C ALA A 96 16.44 9.01 21.44
N VAL A 97 15.78 8.31 22.39
CA VAL A 97 16.47 7.60 23.49
C VAL A 97 17.29 6.43 22.96
N ASP A 98 16.75 5.66 22.02
CA ASP A 98 17.49 4.56 21.38
C ASP A 98 18.74 5.09 20.67
N GLY A 99 18.62 6.23 19.98
CA GLY A 99 19.75 6.93 19.35
C GLY A 99 20.82 7.37 20.35
N LEU A 100 20.42 7.92 21.51
CA LEU A 100 21.33 8.31 22.58
C LEU A 100 22.03 7.09 23.22
N LYS A 101 21.28 6.01 23.48
CA LYS A 101 21.86 4.76 24.01
C LYS A 101 22.90 4.18 23.03
N ALA A 102 22.70 4.32 21.73
CA ALA A 102 23.64 3.84 20.72
C ALA A 102 24.92 4.69 20.62
N LEU A 103 24.87 5.95 21.05
CA LEU A 103 26.03 6.85 21.09
C LEU A 103 26.86 6.67 22.39
N ALA A 104 26.32 5.99 23.40
CA ALA A 104 27.06 5.74 24.64
C ALA A 104 28.34 4.92 24.32
N PRO A 105 29.50 5.30 24.90
CA PRO A 105 30.74 4.59 24.63
C PRO A 105 30.64 3.16 25.14
N LYS A 106 30.60 2.22 24.19
CA LYS A 106 30.73 0.79 24.43
C LYS A 106 32.10 0.34 23.94
N GLU A 107 32.63 -0.69 24.60
CA GLU A 107 33.89 -1.29 24.23
C GLU A 107 33.98 -1.53 22.70
N LYS A 108 35.15 -1.27 22.14
CA LYS A 108 35.48 -1.11 20.71
C LYS A 108 35.20 -2.30 19.78
N THR A 109 34.22 -3.15 20.01
CA THR A 109 34.18 -4.46 19.38
C THR A 109 33.23 -4.61 18.18
N ASP A 110 32.36 -3.63 17.89
CA ASP A 110 31.46 -3.83 16.74
C ASP A 110 31.02 -2.51 16.05
N PRO A 111 31.46 -2.24 14.80
CA PRO A 111 30.99 -1.11 14.02
C PRO A 111 29.49 -1.17 13.69
N TRP A 112 28.83 -2.31 13.89
CA TRP A 112 27.43 -2.56 13.65
C TRP A 112 26.52 -2.34 14.89
N ASN A 113 27.05 -1.93 16.02
CA ASN A 113 26.28 -1.46 17.18
C ASN A 113 25.33 -0.28 16.85
N SER A 114 25.43 0.27 15.64
CA SER A 114 24.45 1.20 15.09
C SER A 114 23.05 0.60 14.95
N VAL A 115 22.88 -0.71 14.93
CA VAL A 115 21.58 -1.40 14.85
C VAL A 115 20.72 -1.16 16.09
N ILE A 116 21.33 -0.94 17.27
CA ILE A 116 20.61 -0.61 18.51
C ILE A 116 19.85 0.73 18.39
N ARG A 117 20.30 1.62 17.49
CA ARG A 117 19.64 2.91 17.23
C ARG A 117 18.18 2.80 16.77
N TRP A 118 17.77 1.62 16.32
CA TRP A 118 16.53 1.43 15.60
C TRP A 118 15.60 0.44 16.30
N TRP A 119 15.82 0.17 17.58
CA TRP A 119 15.02 -0.83 18.32
C TRP A 119 13.52 -0.55 18.22
N SER A 120 13.11 0.67 18.55
CA SER A 120 11.70 1.08 18.48
C SER A 120 11.16 1.05 17.04
N LEU A 121 11.98 1.40 16.06
CA LEU A 121 11.58 1.34 14.65
C LEU A 121 11.41 -0.11 14.17
N HIS A 122 12.28 -1.02 14.57
CA HIS A 122 12.14 -2.44 14.24
C HIS A 122 10.92 -3.07 14.92
N ALA A 123 10.65 -2.70 16.16
CA ALA A 123 9.45 -3.11 16.86
C ALA A 123 8.18 -2.57 16.16
N LEU A 124 8.23 -1.34 15.66
CA LEU A 124 7.15 -0.76 14.87
C LEU A 124 6.91 -1.53 13.57
N HIS A 125 7.98 -1.87 12.83
CA HIS A 125 7.87 -2.64 11.58
C HIS A 125 7.25 -4.01 11.83
N GLU A 126 7.73 -4.74 12.83
CA GLU A 126 7.18 -6.06 13.17
C GLU A 126 5.72 -5.98 13.62
N ALA A 127 5.38 -4.99 14.43
CA ALA A 127 3.99 -4.75 14.82
C ALA A 127 3.12 -4.40 13.62
N TYR A 128 3.63 -3.59 12.70
CA TYR A 128 2.95 -3.23 11.46
C TYR A 128 2.65 -4.48 10.62
N GLU A 129 3.64 -5.34 10.35
CA GLU A 129 3.44 -6.62 9.66
C GLU A 129 2.43 -7.51 10.40
N THR A 130 2.63 -7.69 11.70
CA THR A 130 1.73 -8.49 12.54
C THR A 130 0.28 -8.02 12.45
N MET A 131 0.06 -6.72 12.52
CA MET A 131 -1.29 -6.15 12.42
C MET A 131 -1.85 -6.25 11.00
N LYS A 132 -1.03 -6.18 9.96
CA LYS A 132 -1.44 -6.42 8.57
C LYS A 132 -1.88 -7.86 8.36
N TYR A 133 -1.09 -8.82 8.80
CA TYR A 133 -1.44 -10.25 8.72
C TYR A 133 -2.62 -10.63 9.64
N ALA A 134 -2.84 -9.87 10.70
CA ALA A 134 -4.05 -9.99 11.50
C ALA A 134 -5.28 -9.35 10.82
N HIS A 135 -5.12 -8.68 9.69
CA HIS A 135 -6.14 -7.89 9.00
C HIS A 135 -6.81 -6.83 9.89
N LEU A 136 -6.05 -6.28 10.83
CA LEU A 136 -6.56 -5.23 11.70
C LEU A 136 -6.67 -3.91 10.93
N PRO A 137 -7.78 -3.18 11.08
CA PRO A 137 -7.92 -1.85 10.50
C PRO A 137 -7.19 -0.81 11.38
N PHE A 138 -6.03 -0.35 10.95
CA PHE A 138 -5.22 0.61 11.70
C PHE A 138 -4.57 1.68 10.83
N ASN A 139 -4.24 2.81 11.45
CA ASN A 139 -3.35 3.82 10.88
C ASN A 139 -2.07 3.93 11.71
N VAL A 140 -0.93 4.14 11.06
CA VAL A 140 0.30 4.55 11.76
C VAL A 140 0.17 6.02 12.17
N VAL A 141 0.51 6.30 13.41
CA VAL A 141 0.32 7.59 14.06
C VAL A 141 1.61 8.05 14.70
N SER A 142 2.08 9.23 14.37
CA SER A 142 3.24 9.82 15.02
C SER A 142 2.88 10.37 16.41
N GLU A 143 3.77 10.18 17.38
CA GLU A 143 3.70 10.79 18.71
C GLU A 143 3.54 12.32 18.65
N HIS A 144 3.98 12.94 17.56
CA HIS A 144 3.84 14.39 17.35
C HIS A 144 2.37 14.88 17.37
N ARG A 145 1.42 14.03 16.98
CA ARG A 145 -0.01 14.35 17.07
C ARG A 145 -0.49 14.48 18.54
N LEU A 146 0.10 13.70 19.43
CA LEU A 146 -0.18 13.80 20.87
C LEU A 146 0.27 15.16 21.42
N PHE A 147 1.43 15.67 20.96
CA PHE A 147 1.93 17.00 21.40
C PHE A 147 1.01 18.14 21.00
N LYS A 148 0.30 18.02 19.89
CA LYS A 148 -0.61 19.05 19.40
C LYS A 148 -1.95 19.09 20.14
N GLY A 149 -2.20 18.13 21.05
CA GLY A 149 -3.47 18.04 21.76
C GLY A 149 -4.65 17.70 20.85
N GLU A 150 -4.42 17.06 19.73
CA GLU A 150 -5.48 16.60 18.85
C GLU A 150 -6.32 15.51 19.53
N LYS A 151 -7.64 15.58 19.37
CA LYS A 151 -8.53 14.51 19.87
C LYS A 151 -8.16 13.18 19.23
N LEU A 152 -7.95 12.16 20.06
CA LEU A 152 -7.60 10.82 19.61
C LEU A 152 -8.86 10.07 19.16
N PRO A 153 -9.05 9.81 17.86
CA PRO A 153 -10.31 9.25 17.35
C PRO A 153 -10.35 7.72 17.42
N TRP A 154 -9.28 7.08 17.87
CA TRP A 154 -9.15 5.63 17.87
C TRP A 154 -9.91 5.00 19.03
N LYS A 155 -10.38 3.76 18.86
CA LYS A 155 -10.90 2.89 19.92
C LYS A 155 -9.76 2.30 20.75
N ALA A 156 -8.62 2.05 20.11
CA ALA A 156 -7.42 1.54 20.74
C ALA A 156 -6.15 2.12 20.12
N ILE A 157 -5.10 2.23 20.93
CA ILE A 157 -3.74 2.60 20.50
C ILE A 157 -2.80 1.45 20.85
N VAL A 158 -1.96 1.04 19.92
CA VAL A 158 -0.90 0.04 20.09
C VAL A 158 0.45 0.74 20.03
N ILE A 159 1.28 0.54 21.06
CA ILE A 159 2.65 1.01 21.12
C ILE A 159 3.55 -0.23 21.22
N PRO A 160 4.25 -0.61 20.14
CA PRO A 160 4.95 -1.91 20.07
C PRO A 160 6.05 -2.07 21.12
N TYR A 161 6.83 -1.00 21.31
CA TYR A 161 7.89 -0.93 22.31
C TYR A 161 8.07 0.51 22.77
N VAL A 162 8.11 0.70 24.06
CA VAL A 162 8.30 2.00 24.68
C VAL A 162 8.81 1.88 26.12
N GLU A 163 9.86 2.62 26.43
CA GLU A 163 10.35 2.87 27.79
C GLU A 163 10.09 4.32 28.19
N HIS A 164 10.19 5.22 27.20
CA HIS A 164 10.11 6.67 27.39
C HIS A 164 9.12 7.29 26.44
N LEU A 165 8.26 8.16 26.97
CA LEU A 165 7.41 9.07 26.23
C LEU A 165 7.63 10.50 26.70
N HIS A 166 7.45 11.44 25.81
CA HIS A 166 7.43 12.84 26.20
C HIS A 166 6.33 13.11 27.22
N ALA A 167 6.59 13.99 28.20
CA ALA A 167 5.66 14.26 29.30
C ALA A 167 4.24 14.66 28.84
N LYS A 168 4.13 15.48 27.77
CA LYS A 168 2.84 15.81 27.17
C LYS A 168 2.13 14.61 26.57
N SER A 169 2.87 13.71 25.92
CA SER A 169 2.28 12.46 25.37
C SER A 169 1.71 11.58 26.45
N ARG A 170 2.41 11.46 27.60
CA ARG A 170 1.91 10.71 28.73
C ARG A 170 0.59 11.26 29.22
N LEU A 171 0.50 12.58 29.45
CA LEU A 171 -0.73 13.23 29.92
C LEU A 171 -1.89 12.98 28.96
N VAL A 172 -1.68 13.17 27.66
CA VAL A 172 -2.72 12.92 26.64
C VAL A 172 -3.18 11.46 26.63
N LEU A 173 -2.25 10.51 26.78
CA LEU A 173 -2.61 9.08 26.83
C LEU A 173 -3.33 8.73 28.16
N GLU A 174 -2.96 9.33 29.28
CA GLU A 174 -3.66 9.17 30.56
C GLU A 174 -5.10 9.71 30.49
N GLU A 175 -5.29 10.89 29.90
CA GLU A 175 -6.62 11.45 29.65
C GLU A 175 -7.44 10.57 28.68
N TYR A 176 -6.82 10.06 27.63
CA TYR A 176 -7.47 9.15 26.68
C TYR A 176 -7.92 7.86 27.37
N ILE A 177 -7.09 7.26 28.25
CA ILE A 177 -7.46 6.07 29.02
C ILE A 177 -8.58 6.40 30.00
N ALA A 178 -8.49 7.53 30.70
CA ALA A 178 -9.53 7.99 31.62
C ALA A 178 -10.88 8.21 30.91
N GLY A 179 -10.84 8.64 29.66
CA GLY A 179 -12.01 8.80 28.77
C GLY A 179 -12.54 7.49 28.17
N GLY A 180 -12.01 6.32 28.57
CA GLY A 180 -12.45 5.00 28.10
C GLY A 180 -11.68 4.44 26.90
N GLY A 181 -10.65 5.15 26.40
CA GLY A 181 -9.75 4.64 25.36
C GLY A 181 -8.86 3.53 25.89
N ILE A 182 -8.37 2.67 25.02
CA ILE A 182 -7.51 1.55 25.40
C ILE A 182 -6.12 1.76 24.81
N VAL A 183 -5.09 1.71 25.66
CA VAL A 183 -3.69 1.72 25.21
C VAL A 183 -3.06 0.36 25.50
N TYR A 184 -2.53 -0.27 24.45
CA TYR A 184 -1.75 -1.50 24.53
C TYR A 184 -0.27 -1.22 24.30
N VAL A 185 0.60 -1.86 25.08
CA VAL A 185 2.06 -1.84 24.88
C VAL A 185 2.58 -3.26 24.72
N GLY A 186 3.65 -3.44 23.93
CA GLY A 186 4.31 -4.73 23.80
C GLY A 186 4.79 -5.28 25.15
N ALA A 187 4.90 -6.60 25.28
CA ALA A 187 5.23 -7.27 26.53
C ALA A 187 6.55 -6.80 27.17
N ASN A 188 7.53 -6.44 26.34
CA ASN A 188 8.84 -5.96 26.76
C ASN A 188 8.91 -4.44 27.05
N SER A 189 7.81 -3.71 26.87
CA SER A 189 7.75 -2.29 27.21
C SER A 189 7.77 -2.08 28.72
N THR A 190 8.55 -1.11 29.19
CA THR A 190 8.69 -0.77 30.61
C THR A 190 7.99 0.53 30.99
N LEU A 191 7.24 1.12 30.04
CA LEU A 191 6.49 2.35 30.28
C LEU A 191 5.55 2.20 31.49
N ASP A 192 5.77 3.03 32.49
CA ASP A 192 4.87 3.20 33.61
C ASP A 192 3.79 4.24 33.28
N LEU A 193 2.62 3.74 32.86
CA LEU A 193 1.46 4.54 32.53
C LEU A 193 0.21 3.88 33.13
N LYS A 194 -0.51 4.63 33.96
CA LYS A 194 -1.68 4.09 34.67
C LYS A 194 -2.77 3.64 33.70
N GLY A 195 -3.23 2.40 33.85
CA GLY A 195 -4.32 1.85 33.02
C GLY A 195 -3.89 1.28 31.67
N VAL A 196 -2.61 1.32 31.35
CA VAL A 196 -2.08 0.67 30.14
C VAL A 196 -2.22 -0.86 30.23
N LYS A 197 -2.50 -1.50 29.10
CA LYS A 197 -2.58 -2.96 29.01
C LYS A 197 -1.35 -3.50 28.29
N LYS A 198 -0.73 -4.55 28.80
CA LYS A 198 0.34 -5.26 28.11
C LYS A 198 -0.22 -6.29 27.14
N LEU A 199 0.30 -6.30 25.92
CA LEU A 199 0.09 -7.41 25.00
C LEU A 199 0.83 -8.65 25.51
N PRO A 200 0.36 -9.87 25.20
CA PRO A 200 1.06 -11.11 25.60
C PRO A 200 2.32 -11.39 24.77
N MET A 201 2.67 -10.51 23.83
CA MET A 201 3.79 -10.63 22.91
C MET A 201 4.67 -9.39 22.90
N SER A 202 5.96 -9.58 22.63
CA SER A 202 6.92 -8.52 22.26
C SER A 202 7.07 -8.45 20.74
N PHE A 203 7.61 -7.33 20.25
CA PHE A 203 7.92 -7.12 18.83
C PHE A 203 9.45 -6.96 18.69
N ASP A 204 10.18 -8.02 18.95
CA ASP A 204 11.64 -8.04 19.04
C ASP A 204 12.30 -9.15 18.19
N ASN A 205 11.55 -9.82 17.34
CA ASN A 205 12.05 -10.91 16.51
C ASN A 205 13.16 -10.48 15.57
N PHE A 206 13.11 -9.22 15.08
CA PHE A 206 14.18 -8.69 14.28
C PHE A 206 15.54 -8.90 14.94
N PHE A 207 15.65 -8.63 16.25
CA PHE A 207 16.90 -8.76 16.99
C PHE A 207 17.22 -10.19 17.40
N THR A 208 16.20 -10.99 17.72
CA THR A 208 16.39 -12.39 18.14
C THR A 208 16.71 -13.30 16.98
N THR A 209 16.20 -13.01 15.78
CA THR A 209 16.43 -13.80 14.55
C THR A 209 17.54 -13.26 13.66
N TRP A 210 17.68 -11.96 13.57
CA TRP A 210 18.71 -11.34 12.71
C TRP A 210 20.09 -11.31 13.38
N TRP A 211 20.17 -11.30 14.70
CA TRP A 211 21.40 -11.16 15.44
C TRP A 211 21.49 -12.17 16.58
N PRO A 212 21.59 -13.46 16.27
CA PRO A 212 21.79 -14.45 17.32
C PRO A 212 23.15 -14.17 17.99
N LYS A 213 23.13 -13.88 19.29
CA LYS A 213 24.32 -13.58 20.11
C LYS A 213 25.35 -14.70 20.07
N ASP A 214 24.92 -15.90 19.77
CA ASP A 214 25.67 -17.15 19.82
C ASP A 214 26.33 -17.54 18.48
N LYS A 215 26.04 -16.83 17.37
CA LYS A 215 26.59 -17.17 16.04
C LYS A 215 26.90 -15.93 15.18
N PRO A 216 27.90 -15.15 15.52
CA PRO A 216 28.19 -13.86 14.88
C PRO A 216 28.64 -13.93 13.42
N GLY A 217 28.85 -15.11 12.85
CA GLY A 217 29.26 -15.30 11.44
C GLY A 217 28.18 -15.78 10.49
N GLU A 218 27.02 -16.19 11.00
CA GLU A 218 25.94 -16.79 10.18
C GLU A 218 24.85 -15.80 9.73
N TRP A 219 25.06 -14.52 9.94
CA TRP A 219 24.04 -13.54 9.67
C TRP A 219 23.57 -13.44 8.21
N ASN A 220 24.36 -13.93 7.28
CA ASN A 220 24.10 -13.88 5.84
C ASN A 220 22.98 -14.82 5.35
N GLN A 221 22.74 -15.94 6.05
CA GLN A 221 21.74 -16.92 5.64
C GLN A 221 20.35 -16.66 6.24
N ARG A 222 20.25 -15.77 7.23
CA ARG A 222 19.04 -15.54 8.01
C ARG A 222 18.34 -14.22 7.69
N ARG A 223 18.82 -13.47 6.72
CA ARG A 223 18.23 -12.21 6.25
C ARG A 223 16.89 -12.39 5.52
N THR A 224 16.26 -13.50 5.67
CA THR A 224 15.09 -13.78 4.86
C THR A 224 13.83 -13.45 5.63
N ARG A 225 12.93 -12.75 4.99
CA ARG A 225 11.60 -12.38 5.44
C ARG A 225 10.83 -13.55 6.10
N ILE A 226 11.12 -14.80 5.74
CA ILE A 226 10.49 -16.00 6.32
C ILE A 226 10.59 -16.06 7.84
N TYR A 227 11.72 -15.68 8.43
CA TYR A 227 11.85 -15.76 9.88
C TYR A 227 11.03 -14.67 10.58
N THR A 228 10.90 -13.50 9.96
CA THR A 228 10.05 -12.42 10.49
C THR A 228 8.58 -12.69 10.20
N VAL A 229 8.22 -13.11 9.01
CA VAL A 229 6.83 -13.41 8.60
C VAL A 229 6.24 -14.52 9.44
N GLY A 230 6.93 -15.67 9.61
CA GLY A 230 6.40 -16.77 10.41
C GLY A 230 6.07 -16.37 11.84
N ALA A 231 6.95 -15.59 12.46
CA ALA A 231 6.71 -15.08 13.82
C ALA A 231 5.59 -14.02 13.83
N SER A 232 5.51 -13.16 12.80
CA SER A 232 4.45 -12.17 12.67
C SER A 232 3.09 -12.84 12.46
N LEU A 233 3.02 -13.94 11.71
CA LEU A 233 1.79 -14.73 11.51
C LEU A 233 1.29 -15.38 12.81
N GLU A 234 2.18 -15.93 13.64
CA GLU A 234 1.77 -16.47 14.94
C GLU A 234 1.25 -15.36 15.87
N LYS A 235 1.93 -14.23 15.93
CA LYS A 235 1.47 -13.06 16.70
C LYS A 235 0.15 -12.49 16.15
N ALA A 236 -0.04 -12.53 14.84
CA ALA A 236 -1.28 -12.09 14.19
C ALA A 236 -2.50 -12.88 14.69
N LYS A 237 -2.37 -14.19 14.91
CA LYS A 237 -3.45 -15.02 15.49
C LYS A 237 -3.88 -14.49 16.86
N GLU A 238 -2.93 -14.14 17.72
CA GLU A 238 -3.23 -13.59 19.04
C GLU A 238 -3.82 -12.16 18.95
N MET A 239 -3.29 -11.33 18.06
CA MET A 239 -3.84 -9.98 17.81
C MET A 239 -5.30 -10.06 17.35
N ARG A 240 -5.65 -11.00 16.46
CA ARG A 240 -7.05 -11.23 16.05
C ARG A 240 -7.97 -11.55 17.22
N LYS A 241 -7.52 -12.32 18.21
CA LYS A 241 -8.30 -12.62 19.42
C LYS A 241 -8.53 -11.37 20.27
N ILE A 242 -7.46 -10.60 20.51
CA ILE A 242 -7.49 -9.38 21.33
C ILE A 242 -8.43 -8.33 20.70
N PHE A 243 -8.36 -8.16 19.38
CA PHE A 243 -9.14 -7.15 18.66
C PHE A 243 -10.37 -7.71 17.94
N SER A 244 -10.88 -8.87 18.38
CA SER A 244 -11.99 -9.57 17.74
C SER A 244 -13.27 -8.73 17.59
N SER A 245 -13.55 -7.86 18.56
CA SER A 245 -14.70 -6.93 18.49
C SER A 245 -14.57 -5.91 17.36
N ILE A 246 -13.36 -5.39 17.14
CA ILE A 246 -13.07 -4.45 16.04
C ILE A 246 -13.13 -5.17 14.70
N LEU A 247 -12.61 -6.39 14.61
CA LEU A 247 -12.63 -7.19 13.38
C LEU A 247 -14.05 -7.55 12.91
N LYS A 248 -14.98 -7.74 13.85
CA LYS A 248 -16.40 -7.97 13.48
C LYS A 248 -17.03 -6.80 12.72
N GLU A 249 -16.55 -5.58 12.96
CA GLU A 249 -16.99 -4.36 12.29
C GLU A 249 -16.15 -4.02 11.04
N ALA A 250 -15.08 -4.77 10.78
CA ALA A 250 -14.19 -4.51 9.65
C ALA A 250 -14.94 -4.65 8.31
N MET A 251 -14.64 -3.72 7.40
CA MET A 251 -15.23 -3.69 6.06
C MET A 251 -14.78 -4.89 5.22
N VAL A 252 -13.59 -5.39 5.44
CA VAL A 252 -12.97 -6.47 4.67
C VAL A 252 -12.58 -7.60 5.63
N GLU A 253 -12.88 -8.83 5.21
CA GLU A 253 -12.46 -10.07 5.85
C GLU A 253 -11.82 -10.96 4.79
N ILE A 254 -10.67 -11.55 5.08
CA ILE A 254 -9.89 -12.38 4.17
C ILE A 254 -9.48 -13.64 4.90
N ASP A 255 -9.54 -14.78 4.21
CA ASP A 255 -9.19 -16.08 4.78
C ASP A 255 -7.66 -16.22 4.91
N ASP A 256 -6.92 -15.73 3.92
CA ASP A 256 -5.46 -15.83 3.86
C ASP A 256 -4.77 -14.63 4.51
N PRO A 257 -3.98 -14.83 5.57
CA PRO A 257 -3.34 -13.73 6.30
C PRO A 257 -2.27 -12.97 5.49
N GLU A 258 -1.62 -13.62 4.51
CA GLU A 258 -0.59 -12.99 3.68
C GLU A 258 -1.15 -12.29 2.43
N ILE A 259 -2.47 -12.29 2.23
CA ILE A 259 -3.13 -11.35 1.33
C ILE A 259 -3.48 -10.12 2.13
N VAL A 260 -2.61 -9.12 2.08
CA VAL A 260 -2.83 -7.86 2.81
C VAL A 260 -3.81 -6.96 2.07
N TYR A 261 -4.54 -6.13 2.80
CA TYR A 261 -5.44 -5.17 2.20
C TYR A 261 -5.31 -3.79 2.82
N ASN A 262 -5.74 -2.79 2.06
CA ASN A 262 -6.00 -1.46 2.60
C ASN A 262 -7.21 -0.82 1.91
N VAL A 263 -7.83 0.15 2.60
CA VAL A 263 -8.96 0.92 2.07
C VAL A 263 -8.58 2.39 2.04
N ARG A 264 -8.66 3.00 0.85
CA ARG A 264 -8.48 4.44 0.64
C ARG A 264 -9.79 5.06 0.17
N GLN A 265 -9.98 6.34 0.38
CA GLN A 265 -11.21 7.05 0.02
C GLN A 265 -10.92 8.28 -0.83
N ALA A 266 -11.75 8.49 -1.86
CA ALA A 266 -11.70 9.67 -2.72
C ALA A 266 -13.12 10.16 -3.02
N GLY A 267 -13.59 11.17 -2.27
CA GLY A 267 -14.99 11.54 -2.24
C GLY A 267 -15.85 10.39 -1.68
N ASP A 268 -16.94 10.06 -2.36
CA ASP A 268 -17.84 8.96 -1.96
C ASP A 268 -17.30 7.57 -2.35
N ALA A 269 -16.22 7.48 -3.12
CA ALA A 269 -15.61 6.21 -3.52
C ALA A 269 -14.68 5.66 -2.44
N LYS A 270 -14.79 4.34 -2.17
CA LYS A 270 -13.81 3.60 -1.38
C LYS A 270 -13.05 2.63 -2.28
N TYR A 271 -11.73 2.78 -2.32
CA TYR A 271 -10.82 1.94 -3.07
C TYR A 271 -10.27 0.86 -2.16
N ILE A 272 -10.51 -0.40 -2.50
CA ILE A 272 -10.10 -1.57 -1.71
C ILE A 272 -9.00 -2.26 -2.49
N PHE A 273 -7.79 -2.21 -1.97
CA PHE A 273 -6.61 -2.86 -2.51
C PHE A 273 -6.40 -4.20 -1.81
N PHE A 274 -6.18 -5.26 -2.59
CA PHE A 274 -5.70 -6.55 -2.10
C PHE A 274 -4.34 -6.80 -2.74
N VAL A 275 -3.35 -7.22 -1.96
CA VAL A 275 -1.99 -7.44 -2.43
C VAL A 275 -1.51 -8.80 -1.94
N ASN A 276 -1.03 -9.62 -2.87
CA ASN A 276 -0.38 -10.89 -2.56
C ASN A 276 1.02 -10.62 -2.01
N ASP A 277 1.19 -10.82 -0.70
CA ASP A 277 2.43 -10.62 0.02
C ASP A 277 3.18 -11.93 0.31
N HIS A 278 2.72 -13.03 -0.25
CA HIS A 278 3.39 -14.32 -0.11
C HIS A 278 4.78 -14.31 -0.70
N GLN A 279 5.73 -14.76 0.08
CA GLN A 279 7.12 -14.95 -0.33
C GLN A 279 7.67 -16.22 0.29
N ILE A 280 8.23 -17.10 -0.52
CA ILE A 280 8.83 -18.35 -0.09
C ILE A 280 10.35 -18.26 -0.20
N ASN A 281 11.05 -18.66 0.86
CA ASN A 281 12.50 -18.76 0.89
C ASN A 281 12.91 -19.94 1.80
N PRO A 282 13.91 -20.75 1.46
CA PRO A 282 14.68 -20.68 0.21
C PRO A 282 13.87 -21.16 -1.00
N ILE A 283 14.21 -20.60 -2.17
CA ILE A 283 13.64 -21.11 -3.43
C ILE A 283 14.07 -22.54 -3.71
N SER A 284 13.29 -23.26 -4.50
CA SER A 284 13.66 -24.60 -4.94
C SER A 284 15.00 -24.60 -5.68
N PRO A 285 15.78 -25.70 -5.60
CA PRO A 285 17.03 -25.81 -6.34
C PRO A 285 16.85 -25.62 -7.85
N GLU A 286 15.74 -26.08 -8.41
CA GLU A 286 15.40 -25.95 -9.83
C GLU A 286 15.18 -24.50 -10.22
N LEU A 287 14.40 -23.75 -9.45
CA LEU A 287 14.16 -22.33 -9.70
C LEU A 287 15.43 -21.52 -9.51
N ARG A 288 16.24 -21.85 -8.50
CA ARG A 288 17.56 -21.24 -8.32
C ARG A 288 18.42 -21.43 -9.55
N LYS A 289 18.49 -22.67 -10.08
CA LYS A 289 19.26 -22.99 -11.29
C LYS A 289 18.74 -22.25 -12.52
N LYS A 290 17.42 -22.18 -12.70
CA LYS A 290 16.80 -21.42 -13.78
C LYS A 290 17.15 -19.94 -13.71
N ARG A 291 17.09 -19.34 -12.53
CA ARG A 291 17.40 -17.91 -12.32
C ARG A 291 18.89 -17.61 -12.44
N GLN A 292 19.79 -18.54 -12.08
CA GLN A 292 21.25 -18.39 -12.27
C GLN A 292 21.69 -18.42 -13.73
N GLN A 293 20.87 -18.92 -14.65
CA GLN A 293 21.19 -18.90 -16.09
C GLN A 293 21.12 -17.50 -16.71
N TYR A 294 20.47 -16.55 -16.04
CA TYR A 294 20.35 -15.15 -16.49
C TYR A 294 21.44 -14.27 -15.91
N ASN A 295 22.72 -14.56 -16.30
CA ASN A 295 23.88 -13.72 -16.04
C ASN A 295 24.49 -13.73 -14.64
N HIS A 296 25.70 -13.21 -14.59
CA HIS A 296 26.69 -13.07 -13.53
C HIS A 296 26.21 -12.40 -12.21
N PHE A 297 24.92 -12.12 -12.05
CA PHE A 297 24.32 -11.57 -10.86
C PHE A 297 23.50 -12.63 -10.15
N ALA A 298 23.73 -12.82 -8.86
CA ALA A 298 22.88 -13.67 -8.06
C ALA A 298 21.47 -13.06 -8.01
N LEU A 299 20.44 -13.86 -8.32
CA LEU A 299 19.05 -13.45 -8.14
C LEU A 299 18.66 -13.60 -6.68
N MET A 300 17.78 -12.73 -6.20
CA MET A 300 17.16 -12.89 -4.88
C MET A 300 16.56 -14.29 -4.77
N PRO A 301 16.93 -15.06 -3.73
CA PRO A 301 16.41 -16.41 -3.55
C PRO A 301 14.98 -16.40 -2.97
N MET A 302 14.04 -15.83 -3.70
CA MET A 302 12.62 -15.69 -3.30
C MET A 302 11.71 -16.20 -4.40
N GLU A 303 10.68 -16.91 -3.99
CA GLU A 303 9.54 -17.29 -4.82
C GLU A 303 8.31 -16.50 -4.38
N PHE A 304 7.50 -16.13 -5.34
CA PHE A 304 6.23 -15.45 -5.11
C PHE A 304 5.14 -16.31 -5.73
N PRO A 305 4.45 -17.11 -4.93
CA PRO A 305 3.44 -18.00 -5.46
C PRO A 305 2.19 -17.26 -5.89
N GLU A 306 1.49 -17.79 -6.89
CA GLU A 306 0.10 -17.47 -7.14
C GLU A 306 -0.76 -18.01 -5.99
N VAL A 307 -1.76 -17.26 -5.58
CA VAL A 307 -2.63 -17.61 -4.46
C VAL A 307 -4.10 -17.44 -4.84
N GLU A 308 -4.88 -18.45 -4.51
CA GLU A 308 -6.34 -18.40 -4.52
C GLU A 308 -6.87 -18.23 -3.10
N THR A 309 -7.70 -17.25 -2.86
CA THR A 309 -8.29 -17.00 -1.54
C THR A 309 -9.70 -16.43 -1.64
N LYS A 310 -10.39 -16.42 -0.51
CA LYS A 310 -11.70 -15.78 -0.40
C LYS A 310 -11.60 -14.52 0.43
N ALA A 311 -12.26 -13.47 -0.05
CA ALA A 311 -12.46 -12.25 0.69
C ALA A 311 -13.95 -11.95 0.78
N ARG A 312 -14.37 -11.33 1.88
CA ARG A 312 -15.71 -10.77 2.03
C ARG A 312 -15.61 -9.27 2.20
N VAL A 313 -16.36 -8.53 1.38
CA VAL A 313 -16.47 -7.07 1.47
C VAL A 313 -17.86 -6.73 2.00
N ARG A 314 -17.92 -5.97 3.11
CA ARG A 314 -19.14 -5.48 3.73
C ARG A 314 -19.37 -4.03 3.38
N GLY A 315 -20.62 -3.62 3.34
CA GLY A 315 -21.02 -2.24 3.06
C GLY A 315 -22.29 -2.17 2.24
N LYS A 316 -22.58 -0.98 1.75
CA LYS A 316 -23.73 -0.71 0.88
C LYS A 316 -23.23 -0.05 -0.40
N GLY A 317 -23.76 -0.49 -1.54
CA GLY A 317 -23.44 0.11 -2.84
C GLY A 317 -23.04 -0.91 -3.89
N TYR A 318 -22.21 -0.48 -4.84
CA TYR A 318 -21.80 -1.26 -5.99
C TYR A 318 -20.28 -1.36 -6.03
N LEU A 319 -19.78 -2.58 -5.99
CA LEU A 319 -18.35 -2.89 -6.00
C LEU A 319 -17.92 -3.22 -7.43
N TYR A 320 -17.08 -2.38 -8.00
CA TYR A 320 -16.52 -2.56 -9.34
C TYR A 320 -15.10 -3.10 -9.24
N PRO A 321 -14.76 -4.20 -9.92
CA PRO A 321 -13.37 -4.53 -10.20
C PRO A 321 -12.76 -3.41 -11.05
N LEU A 322 -11.59 -2.90 -10.65
CA LEU A 322 -10.99 -1.77 -11.37
C LEU A 322 -9.73 -2.20 -12.13
N LEU A 323 -8.74 -2.73 -11.44
CA LEU A 323 -7.52 -3.26 -12.06
C LEU A 323 -7.15 -4.61 -11.44
N PRO A 324 -6.73 -5.57 -12.26
CA PRO A 324 -6.59 -5.55 -13.74
C PRO A 324 -7.90 -5.74 -14.50
N LEU A 325 -9.04 -5.90 -13.81
CA LEU A 325 -10.33 -6.34 -14.38
C LEU A 325 -11.27 -5.16 -14.73
N SER A 326 -10.73 -4.05 -15.21
CA SER A 326 -11.52 -2.85 -15.54
C SER A 326 -12.66 -3.14 -16.52
N GLY A 327 -13.83 -2.49 -16.27
CA GLY A 327 -15.02 -2.60 -17.12
C GLY A 327 -15.88 -3.83 -16.89
N ALA A 328 -15.58 -4.67 -15.90
CA ALA A 328 -16.43 -5.78 -15.51
C ALA A 328 -17.73 -5.29 -14.83
N ALA A 329 -18.77 -6.12 -14.85
CA ALA A 329 -20.05 -5.79 -14.21
C ALA A 329 -19.85 -5.63 -12.69
N PRO A 330 -20.47 -4.60 -12.07
CA PRO A 330 -20.38 -4.40 -10.63
C PRO A 330 -21.16 -5.46 -9.86
N LEU A 331 -20.67 -5.75 -8.65
CA LEU A 331 -21.37 -6.55 -7.66
C LEU A 331 -22.15 -5.62 -6.72
N GLU A 332 -23.42 -5.90 -6.51
CA GLU A 332 -24.23 -5.17 -5.53
C GLU A 332 -23.97 -5.71 -4.13
N LEU A 333 -23.59 -4.83 -3.19
CA LEU A 333 -23.35 -5.21 -1.81
C LEU A 333 -24.65 -5.21 -1.01
N ASN A 334 -24.93 -6.34 -0.38
CA ASN A 334 -25.96 -6.43 0.65
C ASN A 334 -25.38 -5.89 1.98
N PRO A 335 -26.01 -4.90 2.63
CA PRO A 335 -25.50 -4.30 3.86
C PRO A 335 -25.25 -5.30 5.00
N GLU A 336 -26.09 -6.35 5.12
CA GLU A 336 -26.00 -7.32 6.20
C GLU A 336 -25.02 -8.45 5.90
N LYS A 337 -25.02 -8.95 4.68
CA LYS A 337 -24.24 -10.14 4.28
C LYS A 337 -22.91 -9.79 3.62
N GLY A 338 -22.81 -8.60 3.03
CA GLY A 338 -21.69 -8.25 2.15
C GLY A 338 -21.68 -9.09 0.86
N VAL A 339 -20.56 -9.07 0.17
CA VAL A 339 -20.31 -9.90 -1.01
C VAL A 339 -19.04 -10.73 -0.81
N SER A 340 -19.07 -11.99 -1.20
CA SER A 340 -17.90 -12.87 -1.21
C SER A 340 -17.22 -12.79 -2.57
N LEU A 341 -15.90 -12.63 -2.55
CA LEU A 341 -15.02 -12.56 -3.71
C LEU A 341 -14.12 -13.80 -3.69
N ASN A 342 -14.00 -14.47 -4.83
CA ASN A 342 -12.90 -15.42 -5.05
C ASN A 342 -11.79 -14.61 -5.73
N LEU A 343 -10.64 -14.52 -5.08
CA LEU A 343 -9.49 -13.77 -5.56
C LEU A 343 -8.42 -14.76 -6.03
N THR A 344 -7.94 -14.59 -7.26
CA THR A 344 -6.73 -15.24 -7.76
C THR A 344 -5.71 -14.14 -7.99
N LEU A 345 -4.58 -14.21 -7.32
CA LEU A 345 -3.54 -13.20 -7.32
C LEU A 345 -2.21 -13.84 -7.69
N ASP A 346 -1.65 -13.45 -8.81
CA ASP A 346 -0.28 -13.83 -9.20
C ASP A 346 0.72 -13.43 -8.12
N GLY A 347 1.91 -13.99 -8.18
CA GLY A 347 2.99 -13.68 -7.25
C GLY A 347 3.29 -12.17 -7.20
N GLY A 348 3.17 -11.60 -6.01
CA GLY A 348 3.38 -10.16 -5.78
C GLY A 348 2.36 -9.22 -6.42
N ALA A 349 1.32 -9.76 -7.06
CA ALA A 349 0.29 -8.96 -7.71
C ALA A 349 -0.68 -8.34 -6.71
N GLY A 350 -1.35 -7.31 -7.16
CA GLY A 350 -2.48 -6.71 -6.47
C GLY A 350 -3.69 -6.58 -7.37
N ILE A 351 -4.82 -6.41 -6.75
CA ILE A 351 -6.09 -6.08 -7.39
C ILE A 351 -6.75 -4.94 -6.63
N VAL A 352 -7.40 -4.05 -7.34
CA VAL A 352 -8.14 -2.95 -6.74
C VAL A 352 -9.60 -2.98 -7.16
N PHE A 353 -10.48 -2.80 -6.20
CA PHE A 353 -11.91 -2.60 -6.38
C PHE A 353 -12.28 -1.18 -5.96
N VAL A 354 -13.32 -0.63 -6.57
CA VAL A 354 -13.94 0.61 -6.12
C VAL A 354 -15.38 0.35 -5.70
N LEU A 355 -15.70 0.72 -4.47
CA LEU A 355 -17.05 0.69 -3.94
C LEU A 355 -17.66 2.09 -4.05
N LEU A 356 -18.79 2.17 -4.74
CA LEU A 356 -19.58 3.38 -4.95
C LEU A 356 -20.96 3.27 -4.29
N PRO A 357 -21.54 4.37 -3.82
CA PRO A 357 -22.88 4.36 -3.20
C PRO A 357 -23.97 4.00 -4.21
N GLU A 358 -23.77 4.29 -5.49
CA GLU A 358 -24.72 4.01 -6.56
C GLU A 358 -24.03 3.46 -7.82
N ARG A 359 -24.84 2.90 -8.71
CA ARG A 359 -24.35 2.33 -9.97
C ARG A 359 -24.02 3.44 -10.97
N ILE A 360 -22.86 3.35 -11.62
CA ILE A 360 -22.51 4.23 -12.74
C ILE A 360 -23.52 3.98 -13.89
N ALA A 361 -24.25 5.02 -14.25
CA ALA A 361 -25.25 4.97 -15.32
C ALA A 361 -24.64 5.32 -16.67
N LYS A 362 -23.87 6.41 -16.75
CA LYS A 362 -23.22 6.89 -18.00
C LYS A 362 -22.06 7.83 -17.71
N VAL A 363 -21.26 8.03 -18.75
CA VAL A 363 -20.32 9.15 -18.87
C VAL A 363 -20.86 10.09 -19.94
N GLU A 364 -20.80 11.39 -19.73
CA GLU A 364 -21.23 12.36 -20.74
C GLU A 364 -20.36 13.62 -20.73
N PHE A 365 -20.28 14.30 -21.88
CA PHE A 365 -19.68 15.61 -21.95
C PHE A 365 -20.64 16.67 -21.38
N ILE A 366 -20.12 17.57 -20.54
CA ILE A 366 -20.84 18.75 -20.06
C ILE A 366 -20.88 19.80 -21.18
N SER A 367 -19.74 19.95 -21.89
CA SER A 367 -19.60 20.78 -23.05
C SER A 367 -18.85 20.02 -24.15
N PRO A 368 -19.09 20.32 -25.46
CA PRO A 368 -18.30 19.71 -26.51
C PRO A 368 -16.80 19.97 -26.30
N PRO A 369 -15.94 18.95 -26.44
CA PRO A 369 -14.50 19.15 -26.36
C PRO A 369 -14.01 20.19 -27.36
N LYS A 370 -12.96 20.96 -27.01
CA LYS A 370 -12.41 22.00 -27.86
C LYS A 370 -10.93 21.76 -28.09
N ARG A 371 -10.51 21.78 -29.34
CA ARG A 371 -9.09 21.74 -29.70
C ARG A 371 -8.45 23.11 -29.45
N ASN A 372 -7.28 23.11 -28.87
CA ASN A 372 -6.37 24.27 -28.81
C ASN A 372 -4.97 23.85 -29.30
N LYS A 373 -4.00 24.78 -29.26
CA LYS A 373 -2.62 24.51 -29.73
C LYS A 373 -1.87 23.47 -28.90
N ASP A 374 -2.21 23.33 -27.60
CA ASP A 374 -1.48 22.51 -26.65
C ASP A 374 -2.16 21.16 -26.39
N GLY A 375 -3.44 21.00 -26.81
CA GLY A 375 -4.20 19.79 -26.54
C GLY A 375 -5.70 19.92 -26.85
N VAL A 376 -6.48 19.16 -26.08
CA VAL A 376 -7.95 19.18 -26.18
C VAL A 376 -8.52 19.50 -24.79
N GLU A 377 -9.29 20.59 -24.71
CA GLU A 377 -10.06 20.94 -23.54
C GLU A 377 -11.26 20.00 -23.41
N ILE A 378 -11.41 19.41 -22.25
CA ILE A 378 -12.42 18.40 -21.95
C ILE A 378 -13.15 18.81 -20.68
N GLU A 379 -14.48 18.78 -20.77
CA GLU A 379 -15.35 18.92 -19.62
C GLU A 379 -16.41 17.82 -19.66
N ALA A 380 -16.34 16.87 -18.73
CA ALA A 380 -17.22 15.70 -18.71
C ALA A 380 -17.55 15.28 -17.27
N GLN A 381 -18.60 14.48 -17.12
CA GLN A 381 -19.06 13.98 -15.82
C GLN A 381 -19.42 12.51 -15.86
N VAL A 382 -19.31 11.87 -14.69
CA VAL A 382 -19.74 10.50 -14.46
C VAL A 382 -21.03 10.53 -13.65
N LEU A 383 -22.08 9.94 -14.18
CA LEU A 383 -23.42 9.97 -13.63
C LEU A 383 -23.85 8.60 -13.09
N GLY A 384 -24.46 8.62 -11.94
CA GLY A 384 -25.32 7.56 -11.44
C GLY A 384 -26.79 7.78 -11.78
N ASN A 385 -27.66 7.05 -11.12
CA ASN A 385 -29.11 7.22 -11.30
C ASN A 385 -29.63 8.49 -10.60
N ALA A 386 -28.99 8.91 -9.52
CA ALA A 386 -29.39 10.09 -8.74
C ALA A 386 -28.71 11.39 -9.19
N GLY A 387 -27.75 11.32 -10.10
CA GLY A 387 -27.00 12.48 -10.59
C GLY A 387 -25.50 12.24 -10.66
N VAL A 388 -24.70 13.29 -10.45
CA VAL A 388 -23.24 13.19 -10.50
C VAL A 388 -22.70 12.39 -9.30
N ILE A 389 -21.90 11.38 -9.58
CA ILE A 389 -21.24 10.57 -8.53
C ILE A 389 -20.08 11.39 -7.94
N LYS A 390 -20.22 11.86 -6.71
CA LYS A 390 -19.24 12.72 -6.02
C LYS A 390 -17.99 11.96 -5.59
N ALA A 391 -17.23 11.46 -6.56
CA ALA A 391 -16.02 10.67 -6.33
C ALA A 391 -14.92 11.03 -7.31
N ALA A 392 -13.68 10.75 -6.96
CA ALA A 392 -12.61 10.68 -7.93
C ALA A 392 -12.66 9.30 -8.60
N LEU A 393 -12.88 9.27 -9.90
CA LEU A 393 -12.95 8.05 -10.71
C LEU A 393 -11.91 8.11 -11.83
N PRO A 394 -11.14 7.04 -12.07
CA PRO A 394 -10.14 7.02 -13.11
C PRO A 394 -10.78 6.94 -14.50
N LEU A 395 -10.33 7.82 -15.38
CA LEU A 395 -10.81 7.95 -16.74
C LEU A 395 -9.68 7.70 -17.72
N ARG A 396 -9.97 6.92 -18.76
CA ARG A 396 -9.14 6.80 -19.96
C ARG A 396 -9.67 7.74 -21.03
N ILE A 397 -8.81 8.58 -21.55
CA ILE A 397 -9.12 9.56 -22.59
C ILE A 397 -8.32 9.20 -23.83
N GLU A 398 -9.01 8.87 -24.90
CA GLU A 398 -8.44 8.54 -26.19
C GLU A 398 -8.70 9.69 -27.17
N ILE A 399 -7.63 10.26 -27.72
CA ILE A 399 -7.69 11.29 -28.75
C ILE A 399 -7.20 10.65 -30.04
N SER A 400 -7.99 10.73 -31.09
CA SER A 400 -7.67 10.11 -32.38
C SER A 400 -7.96 11.05 -33.52
N CYS A 401 -7.07 11.03 -34.52
CA CYS A 401 -7.17 11.76 -35.77
C CYS A 401 -6.52 10.92 -36.88
N ALA A 402 -7.27 10.56 -37.90
CA ALA A 402 -6.76 9.74 -39.01
C ALA A 402 -5.83 8.59 -38.57
N ALA A 403 -4.52 8.75 -38.74
CA ALA A 403 -3.51 7.75 -38.43
C ALA A 403 -2.89 7.91 -37.02
N VAL A 404 -3.21 9.00 -36.30
CA VAL A 404 -2.62 9.30 -34.99
C VAL A 404 -3.62 9.00 -33.88
N LYS A 405 -3.19 8.20 -32.90
CA LYS A 405 -3.95 7.92 -31.69
C LYS A 405 -3.05 8.08 -30.47
N GLN A 406 -3.57 8.74 -29.44
CA GLN A 406 -2.94 8.77 -28.13
C GLN A 406 -3.95 8.44 -27.04
N THR A 407 -3.45 7.90 -25.94
CA THR A 407 -4.21 7.63 -24.73
C THR A 407 -3.55 8.38 -23.58
N VAL A 408 -4.36 9.05 -22.79
CA VAL A 408 -3.96 9.69 -21.53
C VAL A 408 -4.99 9.35 -20.46
N TYR A 409 -4.59 9.51 -19.19
CA TYR A 409 -5.44 9.21 -18.06
C TYR A 409 -5.70 10.46 -17.24
N ALA A 410 -6.89 10.55 -16.70
CA ALA A 410 -7.33 11.62 -15.81
C ALA A 410 -8.17 11.01 -14.68
N ALA A 411 -8.53 11.81 -13.71
CA ALA A 411 -9.54 11.45 -12.72
C ALA A 411 -10.60 12.54 -12.62
N THR A 412 -11.81 12.15 -12.28
CA THR A 412 -12.82 13.13 -11.87
C THR A 412 -12.45 13.72 -10.51
N LYS A 413 -12.87 14.94 -10.28
CA LYS A 413 -12.96 15.55 -8.95
C LYS A 413 -14.44 15.81 -8.69
N ASP A 414 -14.95 15.23 -7.62
CA ASP A 414 -16.39 15.29 -7.32
C ASP A 414 -17.30 14.86 -8.51
N GLY A 415 -16.83 13.85 -9.26
CA GLY A 415 -17.55 13.28 -10.40
C GLY A 415 -17.39 14.04 -11.73
N ILE A 416 -16.66 15.15 -11.74
CA ILE A 416 -16.43 16.00 -12.93
C ILE A 416 -14.94 15.98 -13.28
N VAL A 417 -14.63 15.88 -14.56
CA VAL A 417 -13.31 16.17 -15.11
C VAL A 417 -13.37 17.46 -15.93
N SER A 418 -12.52 18.43 -15.59
CA SER A 418 -12.27 19.66 -16.36
C SER A 418 -10.77 19.76 -16.54
N TRP A 419 -10.29 19.47 -17.74
CA TRP A 419 -8.87 19.31 -17.99
C TRP A 419 -8.50 19.50 -19.44
N THR A 420 -7.31 20.02 -19.70
CA THR A 420 -6.72 20.04 -21.05
C THR A 420 -5.86 18.79 -21.24
N ALA A 421 -6.33 17.83 -22.02
CA ALA A 421 -5.57 16.64 -22.39
C ALA A 421 -4.46 17.04 -23.36
N PRO A 422 -3.17 16.99 -22.95
CA PRO A 422 -2.08 17.50 -23.77
C PRO A 422 -1.85 16.63 -25.01
N PHE A 423 -1.36 17.21 -26.08
CA PHE A 423 -0.82 16.46 -27.21
C PHE A 423 0.59 15.94 -26.83
N LEU A 424 0.70 14.62 -26.68
CA LEU A 424 1.98 13.94 -26.45
C LEU A 424 2.74 13.63 -27.76
N LYS A 425 2.08 13.86 -28.90
CA LYS A 425 2.57 13.65 -30.27
C LYS A 425 2.07 14.81 -31.12
N GLU A 426 2.72 15.01 -32.24
CA GLU A 426 2.16 15.92 -33.25
C GLU A 426 0.84 15.37 -33.81
N PHE A 427 -0.21 16.15 -33.69
CA PHE A 427 -1.50 15.87 -34.30
C PHE A 427 -1.67 16.76 -35.49
N PRO A 428 -1.93 16.18 -36.68
CA PRO A 428 -2.18 16.96 -37.87
C PRO A 428 -3.40 17.87 -37.72
N ASP A 429 -3.45 18.95 -38.47
CA ASP A 429 -4.61 19.83 -38.49
C ASP A 429 -5.76 19.17 -39.28
N ALA A 430 -6.35 18.20 -38.66
CA ALA A 430 -7.40 17.34 -39.18
C ALA A 430 -8.43 17.05 -38.08
N PRO A 431 -9.64 16.62 -38.46
CA PRO A 431 -10.71 16.36 -37.52
C PRO A 431 -10.32 15.36 -36.43
N LEU A 432 -10.55 15.72 -35.15
CA LEU A 432 -10.26 14.92 -34.01
C LEU A 432 -11.53 14.23 -33.47
N ARG A 433 -11.32 13.12 -32.81
CA ARG A 433 -12.33 12.45 -31.98
C ARG A 433 -11.79 12.21 -30.59
N VAL A 434 -12.61 12.46 -29.61
CA VAL A 434 -12.31 12.20 -28.19
C VAL A 434 -13.25 11.14 -27.67
N THR A 435 -12.70 10.12 -27.04
CA THR A 435 -13.48 9.11 -26.32
C THR A 435 -13.04 9.12 -24.87
N ILE A 436 -13.98 9.23 -23.94
CA ILE A 436 -13.73 9.14 -22.50
C ILE A 436 -14.38 7.86 -22.00
N THR A 437 -13.61 7.03 -21.32
CA THR A 437 -14.07 5.78 -20.72
C THR A 437 -13.81 5.81 -19.23
N ASP A 438 -14.84 5.59 -18.42
CA ASP A 438 -14.68 5.31 -17.01
C ASP A 438 -14.13 3.89 -16.81
N LEU A 439 -12.99 3.77 -16.12
CA LEU A 439 -12.30 2.48 -15.98
C LEU A 439 -13.04 1.50 -15.07
N ALA A 440 -13.82 1.99 -14.11
CA ALA A 440 -14.57 1.12 -13.21
C ALA A 440 -15.70 0.39 -13.92
N SER A 441 -16.50 1.12 -14.70
CA SER A 441 -17.69 0.56 -15.36
C SER A 441 -17.47 0.17 -16.82
N GLY A 442 -16.39 0.64 -17.45
CA GLY A 442 -16.17 0.50 -18.89
C GLY A 442 -17.10 1.37 -19.76
N LYS A 443 -17.96 2.20 -19.15
CA LYS A 443 -18.87 3.08 -19.89
C LYS A 443 -18.11 4.22 -20.52
N SER A 444 -18.52 4.59 -21.72
CA SER A 444 -17.83 5.60 -22.51
C SER A 444 -18.76 6.59 -23.17
N VAL A 445 -18.22 7.77 -23.44
CA VAL A 445 -18.82 8.79 -24.29
C VAL A 445 -17.85 9.17 -25.39
N ARG A 446 -18.36 9.43 -26.59
CA ARG A 446 -17.56 9.81 -27.75
C ARG A 446 -18.02 11.16 -28.30
N SER A 447 -17.08 12.05 -28.57
CA SER A 447 -17.40 13.32 -29.20
C SER A 447 -17.85 13.13 -30.66
N ARG A 448 -18.60 14.11 -31.15
CA ARG A 448 -18.65 14.34 -32.58
C ARG A 448 -17.25 14.69 -33.06
N THR A 449 -17.03 14.68 -34.37
CA THR A 449 -15.76 15.13 -34.96
C THR A 449 -15.55 16.62 -34.63
N LEU A 450 -14.40 16.97 -34.09
CA LEU A 450 -14.02 18.35 -33.74
C LEU A 450 -13.30 18.99 -34.91
#